data_6a12b70ac5c12e725a47e926d62c1d20
#
_entry.id   6a12b70ac5c12e725a47e926d62c1d20
#
_cell.length_a   1.000
_cell.length_b   1.000
_cell.length_c   1.000
_cell.angle_alpha   90.00
_cell.angle_beta   90.00
_cell.angle_gamma   90.00
#
_symmetry.space_group_name_H-M   'P 1'
#
loop_
_entity.id
_entity.type
_entity.pdbx_description
1 polymer ?
#
loop_
_entity_poly.entity_id
_entity_poly.type
_entity_poly.pdbx_seq_one_letter_code
_entity_poly.pdbx_strand_id
1 'polypeptide(L)'
;MIDTYENRIGPKNGASVVAKAWVDPEYKKRLLIDATSAIRELRYQGRQGENMVVVENTPEIHNVIVCTLCSCYPWPVLGIPPTWYKSDEYRSRTVREPRKVLLEFGLPLDPKVKIKVWDSTAEIRYLVLPMRPKGTENMNESELAELVTRNSMIGTGLPKEIK
;
A
#
# COMPACT_ATOMS: atom_id res chain seq x y z
N MET A 1 -13.99 16.70 -6.88
CA MET A 1 -12.59 17.12 -6.66
C MET A 1 -11.90 16.28 -5.58
N ILE A 2 -12.47 16.15 -4.39
CA ILE A 2 -11.91 15.33 -3.30
C ILE A 2 -11.74 13.88 -3.72
N ASP A 3 -12.77 13.27 -4.31
CA ASP A 3 -12.72 11.88 -4.77
C ASP A 3 -11.63 11.64 -5.81
N THR A 4 -11.44 12.58 -6.74
CA THR A 4 -10.37 12.50 -7.74
C THR A 4 -8.99 12.57 -7.09
N TYR A 5 -8.82 13.46 -6.10
CA TYR A 5 -7.55 13.59 -5.38
C TYR A 5 -7.26 12.33 -4.56
N GLU A 6 -8.25 11.82 -3.84
CA GLU A 6 -8.11 10.63 -3.02
C GLU A 6 -7.80 9.38 -3.85
N ASN A 7 -8.47 9.22 -4.99
CA ASN A 7 -8.40 7.98 -5.76
C ASN A 7 -7.45 8.01 -6.95
N ARG A 8 -7.12 9.18 -7.49
CA ARG A 8 -6.34 9.30 -8.73
C ARG A 8 -5.05 10.09 -8.59
N ILE A 9 -5.06 11.21 -7.88
CA ILE A 9 -3.91 12.10 -7.80
C ILE A 9 -3.05 11.78 -6.57
N GLY A 10 -3.66 11.66 -5.40
CA GLY A 10 -2.95 11.41 -4.15
C GLY A 10 -2.05 10.18 -4.16
N PRO A 11 -2.52 9.01 -4.66
CA PRO A 11 -1.73 7.79 -4.66
C PRO A 11 -0.65 7.68 -5.75
N LYS A 12 -0.50 8.66 -6.64
CA LYS A 12 0.47 8.60 -7.75
C LYS A 12 1.91 8.42 -7.29
N ASN A 13 2.30 9.07 -6.20
CA ASN A 13 3.65 8.94 -5.67
C ASN A 13 3.92 7.51 -5.21
N GLY A 14 2.98 6.91 -4.50
CA GLY A 14 3.08 5.50 -4.09
C GLY A 14 3.10 4.56 -5.28
N ALA A 15 2.28 4.81 -6.29
CA ALA A 15 2.27 4.01 -7.52
C ALA A 15 3.63 4.04 -8.21
N SER A 16 4.30 5.19 -8.23
CA SER A 16 5.66 5.32 -8.79
C SER A 16 6.68 4.50 -7.98
N VAL A 17 6.58 4.52 -6.67
CA VAL A 17 7.44 3.72 -5.78
C VAL A 17 7.25 2.22 -6.06
N VAL A 18 6.01 1.77 -6.12
CA VAL A 18 5.67 0.36 -6.38
C VAL A 18 6.16 -0.08 -7.76
N ALA A 19 5.87 0.69 -8.80
CA ALA A 19 6.28 0.36 -10.17
C ALA A 19 7.80 0.27 -10.28
N LYS A 20 8.53 1.20 -9.66
CA LYS A 20 9.98 1.16 -9.64
C LYS A 20 10.51 -0.10 -8.95
N ALA A 21 9.91 -0.47 -7.82
CA ALA A 21 10.30 -1.69 -7.11
C ALA A 21 10.03 -2.95 -7.94
N TRP A 22 9.00 -2.94 -8.77
CA TRP A 22 8.68 -4.08 -9.64
C TRP A 22 9.69 -4.26 -10.79
N VAL A 23 10.28 -3.18 -11.30
CA VAL A 23 11.22 -3.26 -12.44
C VAL A 23 12.69 -3.24 -12.01
N ASP A 24 13.00 -2.78 -10.82
CA ASP A 24 14.36 -2.62 -10.31
C ASP A 24 14.57 -3.40 -9.01
N PRO A 25 15.13 -4.62 -9.07
CA PRO A 25 15.34 -5.43 -7.88
C PRO A 25 16.25 -4.80 -6.83
N GLU A 26 17.24 -4.00 -7.24
CA GLU A 26 18.14 -3.31 -6.32
C GLU A 26 17.41 -2.20 -5.57
N TYR A 27 16.56 -1.44 -6.25
CA TYR A 27 15.69 -0.46 -5.60
C TYR A 27 14.75 -1.14 -4.61
N LYS A 28 14.14 -2.26 -5.01
CA LYS A 28 13.25 -3.03 -4.13
C LYS A 28 13.96 -3.44 -2.84
N LYS A 29 15.20 -3.91 -2.92
CA LYS A 29 15.99 -4.27 -1.73
C LYS A 29 16.15 -3.08 -0.80
N ARG A 30 16.54 -1.92 -1.35
CA ARG A 30 16.70 -0.70 -0.54
C ARG A 30 15.38 -0.29 0.10
N LEU A 31 14.29 -0.36 -0.67
CA LEU A 31 12.96 0.00 -0.20
C LEU A 31 12.50 -0.86 0.98
N LEU A 32 12.79 -2.16 0.96
CA LEU A 32 12.42 -3.07 2.04
C LEU A 32 13.31 -2.96 3.27
N ILE A 33 14.54 -2.48 3.11
CA ILE A 33 15.48 -2.30 4.23
C ILE A 33 15.30 -0.93 4.90
N ASP A 34 15.23 0.14 4.08
CA ASP A 34 15.07 1.52 4.55
C ASP A 34 14.16 2.28 3.60
N ALA A 35 12.86 2.13 3.84
CA ALA A 35 11.84 2.72 2.98
C ALA A 35 11.90 4.23 2.97
N THR A 36 12.21 4.87 4.10
CA THR A 36 12.30 6.33 4.19
C THR A 36 13.33 6.87 3.22
N SER A 37 14.53 6.29 3.20
CA SER A 37 15.60 6.72 2.30
C SER A 37 15.27 6.41 0.84
N ALA A 38 14.74 5.21 0.56
CA ALA A 38 14.40 4.81 -0.80
C ALA A 38 13.28 5.67 -1.41
N ILE A 39 12.28 6.04 -0.61
CA ILE A 39 11.19 6.93 -1.05
C ILE A 39 11.73 8.34 -1.29
N ARG A 40 12.68 8.78 -0.46
CA ARG A 40 13.33 10.08 -0.61
C ARG A 40 14.14 10.17 -1.91
N GLU A 41 14.69 9.07 -2.42
CA GLU A 41 15.38 9.03 -3.72
C GLU A 41 14.46 9.53 -4.85
N LEU A 42 13.15 9.31 -4.72
CA LEU A 42 12.15 9.80 -5.67
C LEU A 42 11.59 11.17 -5.29
N ARG A 43 12.21 11.84 -4.30
CA ARG A 43 11.85 13.17 -3.80
C ARG A 43 10.49 13.23 -3.10
N TYR A 44 9.99 12.11 -2.61
CA TYR A 44 8.79 12.07 -1.77
C TYR A 44 9.22 12.08 -0.30
N GLN A 45 8.81 13.10 0.44
CA GLN A 45 9.21 13.29 1.82
C GLN A 45 8.01 13.53 2.72
N GLY A 46 8.06 12.93 3.91
CA GLY A 46 7.11 13.18 4.98
C GLY A 46 7.58 14.28 5.92
N ARG A 47 6.84 14.45 7.00
CA ARG A 47 7.25 15.36 8.08
C ARG A 47 8.48 14.81 8.79
N GLN A 48 9.23 15.71 9.38
CA GLN A 48 10.38 15.32 10.19
C GLN A 48 9.95 14.39 11.34
N GLY A 49 10.66 13.27 11.50
CA GLY A 49 10.35 12.27 12.52
C GLY A 49 9.41 11.15 12.09
N GLU A 50 8.83 11.23 10.90
CA GLU A 50 8.03 10.14 10.35
C GLU A 50 8.93 9.18 9.57
N ASN A 51 8.80 7.89 9.89
CA ASN A 51 9.52 6.81 9.20
C ASN A 51 8.54 5.98 8.39
N MET A 52 8.94 5.66 7.16
CA MET A 52 8.20 4.76 6.29
C MET A 52 8.73 3.34 6.40
N VAL A 53 7.84 2.37 6.44
CA VAL A 53 8.17 0.95 6.39
C VAL A 53 7.32 0.33 5.29
N VAL A 54 7.97 -0.37 4.36
CA VAL A 54 7.29 -1.08 3.28
C VAL A 54 7.23 -2.56 3.61
N VAL A 55 6.04 -3.14 3.50
CA VAL A 55 5.78 -4.56 3.74
C VAL A 55 5.37 -5.23 2.43
N GLU A 56 6.02 -6.32 2.08
CA GLU A 56 5.85 -6.97 0.77
C GLU A 56 4.82 -8.10 0.81
N ASN A 57 3.88 -8.06 -0.13
CA ASN A 57 2.99 -9.19 -0.38
C ASN A 57 3.72 -10.27 -1.16
N THR A 58 3.50 -11.51 -0.77
CA THR A 58 4.01 -12.71 -1.44
C THR A 58 2.86 -13.67 -1.71
N PRO A 59 3.07 -14.77 -2.47
CA PRO A 59 2.01 -15.76 -2.64
C PRO A 59 1.49 -16.37 -1.33
N GLU A 60 2.29 -16.35 -0.28
CA GLU A 60 1.95 -16.92 1.03
C GLU A 60 1.46 -15.88 2.04
N ILE A 61 1.77 -14.59 1.84
CA ILE A 61 1.50 -13.53 2.81
C ILE A 61 0.81 -12.36 2.15
N HIS A 62 -0.30 -11.92 2.74
CA HIS A 62 -0.98 -10.69 2.36
C HIS A 62 -0.96 -9.71 3.53
N ASN A 63 -0.49 -8.50 3.28
CA ASN A 63 -0.38 -7.44 4.28
C ASN A 63 -1.54 -6.46 4.17
N VAL A 64 -2.01 -5.96 5.31
CA VAL A 64 -3.00 -4.89 5.37
C VAL A 64 -2.59 -3.91 6.46
N ILE A 65 -2.75 -2.61 6.21
CA ILE A 65 -2.40 -1.56 7.15
C ILE A 65 -3.65 -0.95 7.78
N VAL A 66 -3.49 -0.54 9.04
CA VAL A 66 -4.54 0.10 9.83
C VAL A 66 -3.87 1.06 10.81
N CYS A 67 -4.63 1.99 11.37
CA CYS A 67 -4.20 2.73 12.55
C CYS A 67 -5.31 2.67 13.60
N THR A 68 -5.07 1.93 14.68
CA THR A 68 -6.08 1.70 15.73
C THR A 68 -6.26 2.89 16.67
N LEU A 69 -5.23 3.73 16.80
CA LEU A 69 -5.24 4.87 17.74
C LEU A 69 -5.67 6.18 17.11
N CYS A 70 -5.38 6.36 15.83
CA CYS A 70 -5.65 7.63 15.16
C CYS A 70 -5.90 7.37 13.67
N SER A 71 -5.49 8.27 12.79
CA SER A 71 -5.60 8.12 11.34
C SER A 71 -4.23 8.19 10.65
N CYS A 72 -3.20 7.60 11.26
CA CYS A 72 -1.86 7.59 10.73
C CYS A 72 -1.80 6.85 9.39
N TYR A 73 -1.33 7.55 8.37
CA TYR A 73 -1.43 7.14 6.98
C TYR A 73 -0.19 7.64 6.23
N PRO A 74 0.35 6.90 5.27
CA PRO A 74 1.56 7.32 4.58
C PRO A 74 1.27 8.40 3.53
N TRP A 75 0.91 9.59 3.98
CA TRP A 75 0.47 10.70 3.14
C TRP A 75 1.48 11.13 2.05
N PRO A 76 2.83 11.05 2.24
CA PRO A 76 3.75 11.44 1.17
C PRO A 76 3.59 10.61 -0.11
N VAL A 77 3.11 9.39 0.01
CA VAL A 77 2.96 8.44 -1.10
C VAL A 77 1.50 8.15 -1.45
N LEU A 78 0.57 8.28 -0.49
CA LEU A 78 -0.84 7.98 -0.71
C LEU A 78 -1.78 9.20 -0.63
N GLY A 79 -1.25 10.36 -0.21
CA GLY A 79 -2.05 11.57 -0.08
C GLY A 79 -3.00 11.51 1.11
N ILE A 80 -4.24 12.01 0.93
CA ILE A 80 -5.24 12.07 1.99
C ILE A 80 -5.87 10.68 2.20
N PRO A 81 -6.01 10.21 3.47
CA PRO A 81 -6.64 8.90 3.70
C PRO A 81 -8.12 8.89 3.31
N PRO A 82 -8.62 7.76 2.80
CA PRO A 82 -10.04 7.61 2.52
C PRO A 82 -10.85 7.64 3.82
N THR A 83 -12.11 8.06 3.73
CA THR A 83 -12.99 8.20 4.90
C THR A 83 -13.12 6.91 5.70
N TRP A 84 -13.26 5.76 5.00
CA TRP A 84 -13.42 4.46 5.66
C TRP A 84 -12.19 4.04 6.47
N TYR A 85 -10.99 4.50 6.07
CA TYR A 85 -9.75 4.19 6.80
C TYR A 85 -9.79 4.72 8.25
N LYS A 86 -10.47 5.84 8.45
CA LYS A 86 -10.62 6.48 9.76
C LYS A 86 -11.79 5.94 10.57
N SER A 87 -12.66 5.13 9.98
CA SER A 87 -13.85 4.63 10.65
C SER A 87 -13.51 3.68 11.81
N ASP A 88 -14.30 3.74 12.89
CA ASP A 88 -14.13 2.84 14.02
C ASP A 88 -14.30 1.37 13.61
N GLU A 89 -15.22 1.12 12.67
CA GLU A 89 -15.44 -0.24 12.16
C GLU A 89 -14.20 -0.81 11.49
N TYR A 90 -13.60 -0.08 10.55
CA TYR A 90 -12.39 -0.55 9.87
C TYR A 90 -11.25 -0.74 10.87
N ARG A 91 -11.04 0.24 11.75
CA ARG A 91 -9.93 0.23 12.71
C ARG A 91 -10.00 -0.94 13.68
N SER A 92 -11.20 -1.22 14.23
CA SER A 92 -11.37 -2.30 15.22
C SER A 92 -11.49 -3.66 14.56
N ARG A 93 -12.24 -3.78 13.47
CA ARG A 93 -12.51 -5.06 12.81
C ARG A 93 -11.31 -5.61 12.05
N THR A 94 -10.50 -4.74 11.45
CA THR A 94 -9.32 -5.17 10.68
C THR A 94 -8.33 -5.92 11.56
N VAL A 95 -8.18 -5.53 12.82
CA VAL A 95 -7.30 -6.24 13.77
C VAL A 95 -7.89 -7.57 14.21
N ARG A 96 -9.21 -7.62 14.44
CA ARG A 96 -9.87 -8.81 14.99
C ARG A 96 -10.25 -9.86 13.95
N GLU A 97 -10.70 -9.41 12.78
CA GLU A 97 -11.22 -10.29 11.73
C GLU A 97 -10.83 -9.79 10.33
N PRO A 98 -9.50 -9.70 10.04
CA PRO A 98 -9.01 -9.08 8.80
C PRO A 98 -9.54 -9.79 7.55
N ARG A 99 -9.66 -11.10 7.57
CA ARG A 99 -10.13 -11.88 6.40
C ARG A 99 -11.57 -11.51 6.02
N LYS A 100 -12.44 -11.31 6.99
CA LYS A 100 -13.81 -10.88 6.74
C LYS A 100 -13.88 -9.47 6.19
N VAL A 101 -13.07 -8.55 6.75
CA VAL A 101 -12.99 -7.16 6.27
C VAL A 101 -12.53 -7.13 4.82
N LEU A 102 -11.49 -7.89 4.49
CA LEU A 102 -11.00 -7.95 3.11
C LEU A 102 -12.04 -8.53 2.15
N LEU A 103 -12.79 -9.54 2.59
CA LEU A 103 -13.87 -10.10 1.78
C LEU A 103 -14.96 -9.04 1.50
N GLU A 104 -15.30 -8.20 2.47
CA GLU A 104 -16.25 -7.10 2.31
C GLU A 104 -15.74 -6.04 1.32
N PHE A 105 -14.42 -5.87 1.22
CA PHE A 105 -13.80 -5.03 0.19
C PHE A 105 -13.74 -5.70 -1.19
N GLY A 106 -14.25 -6.92 -1.32
CA GLY A 106 -14.22 -7.66 -2.58
C GLY A 106 -12.92 -8.40 -2.83
N LEU A 107 -12.14 -8.66 -1.78
CA LEU A 107 -10.86 -9.37 -1.88
C LEU A 107 -10.93 -10.72 -1.14
N PRO A 108 -11.47 -11.77 -1.80
CA PRO A 108 -11.41 -13.12 -1.25
C PRO A 108 -10.00 -13.68 -1.43
N LEU A 109 -9.36 -14.01 -0.32
CA LEU A 109 -8.02 -14.61 -0.32
C LEU A 109 -8.12 -16.12 -0.09
N ASP A 110 -7.21 -16.88 -0.71
CA ASP A 110 -7.08 -18.31 -0.45
C ASP A 110 -6.89 -18.51 1.05
N PRO A 111 -7.59 -19.50 1.67
CA PRO A 111 -7.42 -19.79 3.09
C PRO A 111 -5.98 -20.07 3.54
N LYS A 112 -5.13 -20.52 2.64
CA LYS A 112 -3.70 -20.79 2.90
C LYS A 112 -2.87 -19.51 3.01
N VAL A 113 -3.34 -18.39 2.44
CA VAL A 113 -2.64 -17.12 2.52
C VAL A 113 -2.74 -16.56 3.94
N LYS A 114 -1.60 -16.28 4.54
CA LYS A 114 -1.52 -15.68 5.86
C LYS A 114 -1.73 -14.17 5.73
N ILE A 115 -2.59 -13.61 6.56
CA ILE A 115 -2.84 -12.17 6.60
C ILE A 115 -2.06 -11.57 7.76
N LYS A 116 -1.23 -10.55 7.47
CA LYS A 116 -0.53 -9.76 8.48
C LYS A 116 -1.12 -8.38 8.54
N VAL A 117 -1.52 -7.95 9.73
CA VAL A 117 -2.07 -6.62 10.00
C VAL A 117 -0.97 -5.75 10.61
N TRP A 118 -0.74 -4.58 10.03
CA TRP A 118 0.27 -3.63 10.49
C TRP A 118 -0.41 -2.38 11.01
N ASP A 119 -0.17 -2.07 12.27
CA ASP A 119 -0.79 -0.95 12.96
C ASP A 119 0.15 0.26 12.93
N SER A 120 -0.18 1.25 12.11
CA SER A 120 0.62 2.47 11.98
C SER A 120 0.58 3.30 13.26
N THR A 121 1.67 4.03 13.50
CA THR A 121 1.79 4.97 14.63
C THR A 121 2.13 6.36 14.10
N ALA A 122 2.21 7.33 15.00
CA ALA A 122 2.65 8.68 14.63
C ALA A 122 4.06 8.70 14.05
N GLU A 123 4.91 7.77 14.49
CA GLU A 123 6.32 7.69 14.08
C GLU A 123 6.55 6.74 12.91
N ILE A 124 5.75 5.67 12.79
CA ILE A 124 5.91 4.64 11.76
C ILE A 124 4.66 4.57 10.91
N ARG A 125 4.83 4.75 9.60
CA ARG A 125 3.77 4.64 8.61
C ARG A 125 4.10 3.49 7.66
N TYR A 126 3.15 2.60 7.45
CA TYR A 126 3.33 1.43 6.59
C TYR A 126 2.77 1.67 5.20
N LEU A 127 3.41 1.04 4.22
CA LEU A 127 2.96 0.97 2.83
C LEU A 127 3.05 -0.48 2.38
N VAL A 128 2.00 -1.00 1.79
CA VAL A 128 2.02 -2.35 1.21
C VAL A 128 2.64 -2.29 -0.18
N LEU A 129 3.62 -3.15 -0.43
CA LEU A 129 4.14 -3.40 -1.77
C LEU A 129 3.37 -4.60 -2.33
N PRO A 130 2.38 -4.37 -3.22
CA PRO A 130 1.60 -5.46 -3.79
C PRO A 130 2.43 -6.27 -4.78
N MET A 131 2.01 -7.51 -5.05
CA MET A 131 2.65 -8.34 -6.07
C MET A 131 2.40 -7.76 -7.46
N ARG A 132 3.42 -7.84 -8.31
CA ARG A 132 3.31 -7.46 -9.71
C ARG A 132 2.27 -8.35 -10.41
N PRO A 133 1.29 -7.77 -11.13
CA PRO A 133 0.31 -8.59 -11.84
C PRO A 133 0.94 -9.48 -12.89
N LYS A 134 0.36 -10.66 -13.10
CA LYS A 134 0.81 -11.60 -14.13
C LYS A 134 0.61 -11.02 -15.53
N GLY A 135 1.49 -11.39 -16.45
CA GLY A 135 1.40 -10.94 -17.84
C GLY A 135 1.90 -9.53 -18.11
N THR A 136 2.61 -8.94 -17.16
CA THR A 136 3.09 -7.54 -17.26
C THR A 136 4.59 -7.45 -17.58
N GLU A 137 5.23 -8.54 -17.96
CA GLU A 137 6.69 -8.63 -18.12
C GLU A 137 7.24 -7.63 -19.15
N ASN A 138 6.43 -7.31 -20.16
CA ASN A 138 6.80 -6.39 -21.24
C ASN A 138 6.36 -4.95 -21.00
N MET A 139 5.74 -4.64 -19.85
CA MET A 139 5.28 -3.29 -19.53
C MET A 139 6.42 -2.47 -18.95
N ASN A 140 6.48 -1.20 -19.34
CA ASN A 140 7.43 -0.26 -18.75
C ASN A 140 6.95 0.26 -17.40
N GLU A 141 7.82 0.99 -16.70
CA GLU A 141 7.53 1.50 -15.36
C GLU A 141 6.28 2.39 -15.33
N SER A 142 6.11 3.28 -16.32
CA SER A 142 4.95 4.17 -16.40
C SER A 142 3.65 3.39 -16.60
N GLU A 143 3.66 2.39 -17.45
CA GLU A 143 2.49 1.53 -17.70
C GLU A 143 2.14 0.73 -16.44
N LEU A 144 3.14 0.20 -15.75
CA LEU A 144 2.95 -0.53 -14.49
C LEU A 144 2.36 0.35 -13.40
N ALA A 145 2.79 1.62 -13.31
CA ALA A 145 2.25 2.55 -12.33
C ALA A 145 0.73 2.75 -12.48
N GLU A 146 0.21 2.68 -13.70
CA GLU A 146 -1.23 2.80 -13.97
C GLU A 146 -2.03 1.62 -13.40
N LEU A 147 -1.40 0.48 -13.16
CA LEU A 147 -2.05 -0.70 -12.57
C LEU A 147 -2.14 -0.63 -11.05
N VAL A 148 -1.31 0.18 -10.41
CA VAL A 148 -1.26 0.28 -8.96
C VAL A 148 -2.46 1.09 -8.46
N THR A 149 -3.23 0.54 -7.52
CA THR A 149 -4.38 1.22 -6.92
C THR A 149 -4.04 1.64 -5.50
N ARG A 150 -4.73 2.68 -5.00
CA ARG A 150 -4.61 3.08 -3.60
C ARG A 150 -4.88 1.90 -2.66
N ASN A 151 -5.96 1.18 -2.89
CA ASN A 151 -6.34 0.06 -2.03
C ASN A 151 -5.33 -1.08 -2.06
N SER A 152 -4.62 -1.28 -3.18
CA SER A 152 -3.54 -2.29 -3.23
C SER A 152 -2.36 -1.92 -2.31
N MET A 153 -2.13 -0.64 -2.10
CA MET A 153 -1.07 -0.13 -1.22
C MET A 153 -1.49 -0.03 0.25
N ILE A 154 -2.78 -0.10 0.53
CA ILE A 154 -3.33 -0.24 1.90
C ILE A 154 -3.47 -1.72 2.26
N GLY A 155 -3.68 -2.56 1.27
CA GLY A 155 -3.88 -4.00 1.44
C GLY A 155 -5.33 -4.45 1.33
N THR A 156 -6.27 -3.53 1.09
CA THR A 156 -7.70 -3.83 0.95
C THR A 156 -8.12 -4.17 -0.49
N GLY A 157 -7.17 -4.18 -1.41
CA GLY A 157 -7.40 -4.54 -2.80
C GLY A 157 -6.14 -5.04 -3.46
N LEU A 158 -6.22 -5.34 -4.74
CA LEU A 158 -5.09 -5.75 -5.58
C LEU A 158 -4.87 -4.72 -6.69
N PRO A 159 -3.68 -4.72 -7.32
CA PRO A 159 -3.47 -3.96 -8.54
C PRO A 159 -4.45 -4.39 -9.63
N LYS A 160 -4.67 -3.51 -10.59
CA LYS A 160 -5.53 -3.83 -11.75
C LYS A 160 -4.90 -4.97 -12.54
N GLU A 161 -5.74 -5.88 -13.01
CA GLU A 161 -5.30 -6.93 -13.92
C GLU A 161 -5.31 -6.41 -15.35
N ILE A 162 -4.39 -6.91 -16.17
CA ILE A 162 -4.44 -6.65 -17.61
C ILE A 162 -5.42 -7.64 -18.25
N LYS A 163 -6.18 -7.11 -19.21
CA LYS A 163 -7.12 -7.94 -19.96
C LYS A 163 -6.45 -8.58 -21.17
#